data_fac4187dc5e3764354cc32cb4bac3fcf
#
_entry.id   fac4187dc5e3764354cc32cb4bac3fcf
#
_cell.length_a   1.000
_cell.length_b   1.000
_cell.length_c   1.000
_cell.angle_alpha   90.00
_cell.angle_beta   90.00
_cell.angle_gamma   90.00
#
_symmetry.space_group_name_H-M   'P 1'
#
loop_
_entity.id
_entity.type
_entity.pdbx_description
1 polymer ?
#
loop_
_entity_poly.entity_id
_entity_poly.type
_entity_poly.pdbx_seq_one_letter_code
_entity_poly.pdbx_strand_id
1 'polypeptide(L)'
;MKRLAILASGSGSNAEKIMEHFQNSEIAEIALVASNKSDAFVLERAKKFDVPTFTFSRKEMEAGVLLEKLKEEKIDWVILA
;
A
#
# COMPACT_ATOMS: atom_id res chain seq x y z
N MET A 1 13.07 6.16 -9.87
CA MET A 1 12.62 6.03 -8.48
C MET A 1 11.90 4.70 -8.28
N LYS A 2 12.24 3.96 -7.24
CA LYS A 2 11.55 2.69 -6.95
C LYS A 2 10.14 2.95 -6.44
N ARG A 3 9.21 2.14 -6.88
CA ARG A 3 7.81 2.23 -6.47
C ARG A 3 7.50 1.12 -5.48
N LEU A 4 7.07 1.52 -4.30
CA LEU A 4 6.80 0.60 -3.19
C LEU A 4 5.31 0.52 -2.90
N ALA A 5 4.84 -0.67 -2.54
CA ALA A 5 3.47 -0.85 -2.05
C ALA A 5 3.53 -1.38 -0.62
N ILE A 6 2.60 -0.96 0.20
CA ILE A 6 2.46 -1.44 1.57
C ILE A 6 1.21 -2.31 1.65
N LEU A 7 1.36 -3.50 2.22
CA LEU A 7 0.23 -4.37 2.56
C LEU A 7 0.03 -4.33 4.06
N ALA A 8 -1.14 -3.92 4.50
CA ALA A 8 -1.45 -3.84 5.92
C ALA A 8 -2.94 -4.13 6.14
N SER A 9 -3.29 -4.70 7.30
CA SER A 9 -4.68 -5.05 7.60
C SER A 9 -5.21 -4.43 8.90
N GLY A 10 -4.39 -3.69 9.62
CA GLY A 10 -4.74 -3.14 10.91
C GLY A 10 -4.73 -1.62 10.95
N SER A 11 -4.29 -1.07 12.07
CA SER A 11 -4.29 0.38 12.29
C SER A 11 -3.31 1.13 11.39
N GLY A 12 -2.25 0.46 10.95
CA GLY A 12 -1.28 1.06 10.04
C GLY A 12 -0.26 1.96 10.70
N SER A 13 -0.01 1.82 12.00
CA SER A 13 0.98 2.67 12.67
C SER A 13 2.38 2.48 12.08
N ASN A 14 2.76 1.24 11.76
CA ASN A 14 4.04 0.96 11.10
C ASN A 14 4.03 1.50 9.66
N ALA A 15 2.91 1.32 8.97
CA ALA A 15 2.76 1.83 7.60
C ALA A 15 2.89 3.34 7.57
N GLU A 16 2.34 4.04 8.55
CA GLU A 16 2.46 5.49 8.65
C GLU A 16 3.92 5.93 8.78
N LYS A 17 4.68 5.25 9.63
CA LYS A 17 6.11 5.55 9.79
C LYS A 17 6.87 5.32 8.49
N ILE A 18 6.51 4.30 7.76
CA ILE A 18 7.13 4.00 6.46
C ILE A 18 6.79 5.10 5.46
N MET A 19 5.53 5.52 5.41
CA MET A 19 5.11 6.60 4.52
C MET A 19 5.82 7.92 4.86
N GLU A 20 5.97 8.23 6.15
CA GLU A 20 6.71 9.41 6.57
C GLU A 20 8.17 9.34 6.13
N HIS A 21 8.79 8.17 6.28
CA HIS A 21 10.18 7.98 5.91
C HIS A 21 10.44 8.26 4.43
N PHE A 22 9.52 7.84 3.57
CA PHE A 22 9.70 7.99 2.12
C PHE A 22 9.01 9.22 1.53
N GLN A 23 8.37 10.04 2.35
CA GLN A 23 7.56 11.17 1.88
C GLN A 23 8.32 12.13 0.95
N ASN A 24 9.58 12.39 1.26
CA ASN A 24 10.41 13.29 0.45
C ASN A 24 11.65 12.58 -0.10
N SER A 25 11.59 11.27 -0.23
CA SER A 25 12.71 10.50 -0.73
C SER A 25 12.88 10.69 -2.24
N GLU A 26 14.13 10.74 -2.69
CA GLU A 26 14.46 10.81 -4.11
C GLU A 26 14.74 9.44 -4.71
N ILE A 27 14.80 8.40 -3.88
CA ILE A 27 15.15 7.05 -4.35
C ILE A 27 13.96 6.09 -4.41
N ALA A 28 12.92 6.35 -3.61
CA ALA A 28 11.74 5.50 -3.56
C ALA A 28 10.51 6.30 -3.15
N GLU A 29 9.34 5.83 -3.59
CA GLU A 29 8.07 6.43 -3.20
C GLU A 29 7.09 5.33 -2.81
N ILE A 30 6.18 5.64 -1.89
CA ILE A 30 5.07 4.74 -1.57
C ILE A 30 3.97 5.04 -2.58
N ALA A 31 3.81 4.13 -3.53
CA ALA A 31 2.87 4.33 -4.64
C ALA A 31 1.48 3.77 -4.36
N LEU A 32 1.35 2.86 -3.40
CA LEU A 32 0.09 2.17 -3.12
C LEU A 32 0.06 1.64 -1.69
N VAL A 33 -1.08 1.76 -1.04
CA VAL A 33 -1.36 1.05 0.21
C VAL A 33 -2.54 0.14 -0.05
N ALA A 34 -2.35 -1.15 0.14
CA ALA A 34 -3.39 -2.15 -0.08
C ALA A 34 -3.76 -2.84 1.22
N SER A 35 -5.05 -3.15 1.40
CA SER A 35 -5.55 -3.83 2.57
C SER A 35 -6.64 -4.82 2.18
N ASN A 36 -6.71 -5.93 2.92
CA ASN A 36 -7.80 -6.89 2.76
C ASN A 36 -9.04 -6.52 3.58
N LYS A 37 -9.02 -5.38 4.24
CA LYS A 37 -10.15 -4.87 5.03
C LYS A 37 -10.48 -3.46 4.59
N SER A 38 -11.70 -3.26 4.08
CA SER A 38 -12.13 -1.95 3.59
C SER A 38 -12.27 -0.91 4.68
N ASP A 39 -12.38 -1.32 5.94
CA ASP A 39 -12.50 -0.43 7.08
C ASP A 39 -11.18 -0.26 7.86
N ALA A 40 -10.08 -0.74 7.32
CA ALA A 40 -8.78 -0.64 7.98
C ALA A 40 -8.35 0.83 8.12
N PHE A 41 -7.93 1.21 9.31
CA PHE A 41 -7.51 2.59 9.58
C PHE A 41 -6.29 3.00 8.77
N VAL A 42 -5.48 2.03 8.34
CA VAL A 42 -4.33 2.31 7.47
C VAL A 42 -4.73 3.07 6.20
N LEU A 43 -5.96 2.85 5.71
CA LEU A 43 -6.45 3.54 4.52
C LEU A 43 -6.64 5.03 4.77
N GLU A 44 -7.08 5.40 5.97
CA GLU A 44 -7.18 6.81 6.36
C GLU A 44 -5.80 7.45 6.48
N ARG A 45 -4.84 6.70 7.01
CA ARG A 45 -3.46 7.18 7.12
C ARG A 45 -2.86 7.42 5.73
N ALA A 46 -3.12 6.52 4.79
CA ALA A 46 -2.64 6.67 3.41
C ALA A 46 -3.18 7.95 2.76
N LYS A 47 -4.44 8.28 3.03
CA LYS A 47 -5.05 9.52 2.50
C LYS A 47 -4.32 10.77 3.01
N LYS A 48 -3.84 10.74 4.24
CA LYS A 48 -3.07 11.83 4.83
C LYS A 48 -1.82 12.14 4.02
N PHE A 49 -1.25 11.14 3.40
CA PHE A 49 -0.02 11.27 2.61
C PHE A 49 -0.29 11.30 1.10
N ASP A 50 -1.55 11.42 0.70
CA ASP A 50 -1.96 11.39 -0.70
C ASP A 50 -1.52 10.13 -1.43
N VAL A 51 -1.48 9.00 -0.72
CA VAL A 51 -1.11 7.72 -1.31
C VAL A 51 -2.39 7.00 -1.76
N PRO A 52 -2.44 6.52 -3.01
CA PRO A 52 -3.59 5.73 -3.49
C PRO A 52 -3.78 4.47 -2.66
N THR A 53 -5.04 4.09 -2.48
CA THR A 53 -5.38 2.90 -1.70
C THR A 53 -6.08 1.87 -2.58
N PHE A 54 -5.97 0.61 -2.20
CA PHE A 54 -6.62 -0.50 -2.88
C PHE A 54 -7.08 -1.52 -1.86
N THR A 55 -8.34 -1.94 -1.95
CA THR A 55 -8.86 -2.99 -1.08
C THR A 55 -9.19 -4.22 -1.91
N PHE A 56 -8.99 -5.39 -1.33
CA PHE A 56 -9.25 -6.64 -2.00
C PHE A 56 -9.80 -7.65 -1.00
N SER A 57 -10.65 -8.56 -1.48
CA SER A 57 -11.14 -9.66 -0.67
C SER A 57 -10.18 -10.84 -0.79
N ARG A 58 -10.35 -11.82 0.08
CA ARG A 58 -9.57 -13.06 -0.01
C ARG A 58 -9.77 -13.75 -1.36
N LYS A 59 -11.00 -13.75 -1.86
CA LYS A 59 -11.30 -14.34 -3.18
C LYS A 59 -10.58 -13.59 -4.30
N GLU A 60 -10.56 -12.27 -4.22
CA GLU A 60 -9.85 -11.45 -5.19
C GLU A 60 -8.35 -11.72 -5.16
N MET A 61 -7.79 -11.88 -3.96
CA MET A 61 -6.38 -12.21 -3.83
C MET A 61 -6.07 -13.56 -4.47
N GLU A 62 -6.90 -14.56 -4.21
CA GLU A 62 -6.75 -15.90 -4.81
C GLU A 62 -6.90 -15.87 -6.32
N ALA A 63 -7.73 -14.98 -6.84
CA ALA A 63 -7.93 -14.82 -8.28
C ALA A 63 -6.84 -13.99 -8.96
N GLY A 64 -5.85 -13.51 -8.21
CA GLY A 64 -4.74 -12.74 -8.78
C GLY A 64 -5.01 -11.25 -8.96
N VAL A 65 -6.11 -10.73 -8.43
CA VAL A 65 -6.49 -9.32 -8.58
C VAL A 65 -5.42 -8.41 -7.97
N LEU A 66 -4.93 -8.77 -6.78
CA LEU A 66 -3.88 -7.98 -6.12
C LEU A 66 -2.61 -7.96 -6.96
N LEU A 67 -2.20 -9.11 -7.46
CA LEU A 67 -0.99 -9.22 -8.28
C LEU A 67 -1.10 -8.36 -9.54
N GLU A 68 -2.26 -8.39 -10.19
CA GLU A 68 -2.50 -7.55 -11.37
C GLU A 68 -2.43 -6.07 -11.02
N LYS A 69 -2.99 -5.67 -9.87
CA LYS A 69 -2.93 -4.28 -9.42
C LYS A 69 -1.50 -3.84 -9.19
N LEU A 70 -0.68 -4.70 -8.57
CA LEU A 70 0.73 -4.39 -8.34
C LEU A 70 1.49 -4.22 -9.66
N LYS A 71 1.20 -5.05 -10.65
CA LYS A 71 1.80 -4.93 -11.98
C LYS A 71 1.34 -3.66 -12.70
N GLU A 72 0.06 -3.36 -12.61
CA GLU A 72 -0.54 -2.18 -13.22
C GLU A 72 0.09 -0.90 -12.68
N GLU A 73 0.33 -0.87 -11.37
CA GLU A 73 0.97 0.25 -10.70
C GLU A 73 2.49 0.24 -10.78
N LYS A 74 3.06 -0.74 -11.45
CA LYS A 74 4.51 -0.90 -11.66
C LYS A 74 5.27 -0.91 -10.34
N ILE A 75 4.78 -1.72 -9.39
CA ILE A 75 5.38 -1.83 -8.08
C ILE A 75 6.67 -2.67 -8.15
N ASP A 76 7.75 -2.13 -7.60
CA ASP A 76 9.05 -2.82 -7.54
C ASP A 76 9.17 -3.70 -6.31
N TRP A 77 8.68 -3.24 -5.15
CA TRP A 77 8.79 -3.95 -3.88
C TRP A 77 7.51 -3.83 -3.08
N VAL A 78 7.18 -4.90 -2.35
CA VAL A 78 6.04 -4.92 -1.44
C VAL A 78 6.55 -5.02 -0.01
N ILE A 79 6.03 -4.15 0.86
CA ILE A 79 6.38 -4.11 2.28
C ILE A 79 5.18 -4.62 3.06
N LEU A 80 5.40 -5.63 3.91
CA LEU A 80 4.37 -6.14 4.80
C LEU A 80 4.46 -5.41 6.14
N ALA A 81 3.39 -4.73 6.51
CA ALA A 81 3.36 -3.91 7.72
C ALA A 81 2.24 -4.28 8.67
#